data_56ae6b3b6434ed16d19ec73e81d83dc8
#
_entry.id   56ae6b3b6434ed16d19ec73e81d83dc8
#
_cell.length_a   1.000
_cell.length_b   1.000
_cell.length_c   1.000
_cell.angle_alpha   90.00
_cell.angle_beta   90.00
_cell.angle_gamma   90.00
#
_symmetry.space_group_name_H-M   'P 1'
#
loop_
_entity.id
_entity.type
_entity.pdbx_description
1 polymer ?
#
loop_
_entity_poly.entity_id
_entity_poly.type
_entity_poly.pdbx_seq_one_letter_code
_entity_poly.pdbx_strand_id
1 'polypeptide(L)'
;MKKIILSLLVCSIAFSVSAQNKKELLENIKALQANQTTLSTQLQTITQSLGVLQAENATLKERLAKLEANLDSLRLQGIGAVQTSENKPATLLTALDSVQAVRLAYLKSANPEEASQYVMDVERVKPLMMKYYAEKEDWTPLEYAFGPEEKLVCIRPNVYKLEGWDEFIIKTPEGYKIDWEGTVGYKPYTEAQMKAQPNKVFELRVDIRKDFDYVNNTWVCYQDLYMDSNIYAKKTNPHVVKLDKWIEQDRKTAIIKVKWVPGNDPHFELVEFVCERWSNY
;
A
#
# COMPACT_ATOMS: atom_id res chain seq x y z
N MET A 1 -44.59 -26.92 55.70
CA MET A 1 -44.48 -25.55 55.16
C MET A 1 -43.16 -25.28 54.51
N LYS A 2 -41.98 -25.48 55.15
CA LYS A 2 -40.65 -25.14 54.54
C LYS A 2 -40.35 -25.82 53.21
N LYS A 3 -40.75 -27.07 52.98
CA LYS A 3 -40.56 -27.85 51.72
C LYS A 3 -41.36 -27.27 50.54
N ILE A 4 -42.57 -26.76 50.81
CA ILE A 4 -43.47 -26.21 49.76
C ILE A 4 -42.91 -24.84 49.27
N ILE A 5 -42.39 -24.02 50.20
CA ILE A 5 -41.80 -22.72 49.84
C ILE A 5 -40.52 -22.90 48.99
N LEU A 6 -39.70 -23.90 49.34
CA LEU A 6 -38.48 -24.17 48.55
C LEU A 6 -38.81 -24.68 47.14
N SER A 7 -39.82 -25.53 46.97
CA SER A 7 -40.26 -26.01 45.67
C SER A 7 -40.82 -24.90 44.78
N LEU A 8 -41.58 -23.96 45.33
CA LEU A 8 -42.11 -22.81 44.61
C LEU A 8 -40.98 -21.84 44.20
N LEU A 9 -39.97 -21.66 45.03
CA LEU A 9 -38.81 -20.82 44.71
C LEU A 9 -37.96 -21.39 43.56
N VAL A 10 -37.73 -22.69 43.56
CA VAL A 10 -36.98 -23.39 42.49
C VAL A 10 -37.75 -23.35 41.18
N CYS A 11 -39.09 -23.54 41.20
CA CYS A 11 -39.90 -23.40 39.99
C CYS A 11 -39.89 -21.97 39.43
N SER A 12 -39.96 -20.94 40.29
CA SER A 12 -39.92 -19.54 39.82
C SER A 12 -38.59 -19.16 39.22
N ILE A 13 -37.46 -19.65 39.75
CA ILE A 13 -36.12 -19.44 39.22
C ILE A 13 -35.97 -20.17 37.85
N ALA A 14 -36.43 -21.39 37.75
CA ALA A 14 -36.37 -22.16 36.50
C ALA A 14 -37.22 -21.50 35.38
N PHE A 15 -38.40 -20.94 35.72
CA PHE A 15 -39.23 -20.21 34.75
C PHE A 15 -38.58 -18.89 34.29
N SER A 16 -37.95 -18.15 35.19
CA SER A 16 -37.28 -16.89 34.85
C SER A 16 -36.04 -17.11 33.95
N VAL A 17 -35.22 -18.13 34.23
CA VAL A 17 -34.06 -18.51 33.40
C VAL A 17 -34.53 -19.00 32.01
N SER A 18 -35.60 -19.78 31.93
CA SER A 18 -36.15 -20.20 30.62
C SER A 18 -36.72 -19.04 29.81
N ALA A 19 -37.35 -18.05 30.45
CA ALA A 19 -37.87 -16.87 29.77
C ALA A 19 -36.75 -15.95 29.29
N GLN A 20 -35.67 -15.83 30.04
CA GLN A 20 -34.48 -15.01 29.70
C GLN A 20 -33.75 -15.60 28.50
N ASN A 21 -33.53 -16.93 28.51
CA ASN A 21 -32.94 -17.63 27.37
C ASN A 21 -33.78 -17.52 26.09
N LYS A 22 -35.11 -17.54 26.22
CA LYS A 22 -36.02 -17.40 25.08
C LYS A 22 -35.99 -15.97 24.49
N LYS A 23 -35.84 -14.94 25.34
CA LYS A 23 -35.70 -13.55 24.90
C LYS A 23 -34.38 -13.32 24.15
N GLU A 24 -33.29 -13.81 24.71
CA GLU A 24 -31.95 -13.74 24.09
C GLU A 24 -31.90 -14.46 22.72
N LEU A 25 -32.50 -15.66 22.66
CA LEU A 25 -32.61 -16.38 21.40
C LEU A 25 -33.42 -15.61 20.35
N LEU A 26 -34.50 -14.95 20.75
CA LEU A 26 -35.30 -14.12 19.85
C LEU A 26 -34.54 -12.90 19.34
N GLU A 27 -33.73 -12.24 20.17
CA GLU A 27 -32.87 -11.13 19.79
C GLU A 27 -31.80 -11.59 18.82
N ASN A 28 -31.16 -12.73 19.05
CA ASN A 28 -30.17 -13.30 18.14
C ASN A 28 -30.79 -13.67 16.77
N ILE A 29 -32.00 -14.21 16.75
CA ILE A 29 -32.70 -14.48 15.48
C ILE A 29 -32.98 -13.19 14.71
N LYS A 30 -33.43 -12.13 15.38
CA LYS A 30 -33.64 -10.81 14.72
C LYS A 30 -32.36 -10.24 14.18
N ALA A 31 -31.25 -10.34 14.93
CA ALA A 31 -29.92 -9.88 14.47
C ALA A 31 -29.44 -10.66 13.24
N LEU A 32 -29.64 -11.98 13.23
CA LEU A 32 -29.33 -12.83 12.07
C LEU A 32 -30.16 -12.45 10.83
N GLN A 33 -31.46 -12.18 11.01
CA GLN A 33 -32.33 -11.73 9.92
C GLN A 33 -31.89 -10.37 9.35
N ALA A 34 -31.53 -9.44 10.23
CA ALA A 34 -30.99 -8.14 9.79
C ALA A 34 -29.68 -8.29 9.01
N ASN A 35 -28.78 -9.14 9.48
CA ASN A 35 -27.53 -9.44 8.78
C ASN A 35 -27.77 -10.10 7.43
N GLN A 36 -28.72 -11.03 7.34
CA GLN A 36 -29.10 -11.66 6.07
C GLN A 36 -29.64 -10.64 5.06
N THR A 37 -30.46 -9.68 5.51
CA THR A 37 -30.98 -8.60 4.66
C THR A 37 -29.83 -7.72 4.14
N THR A 38 -28.90 -7.34 5.02
CA THR A 38 -27.72 -6.53 4.66
C THR A 38 -26.84 -7.25 3.63
N LEU A 39 -26.54 -8.52 3.85
CA LEU A 39 -25.78 -9.34 2.91
C LEU A 39 -26.47 -9.47 1.55
N SER A 40 -27.78 -9.65 1.53
CA SER A 40 -28.57 -9.72 0.28
C SER A 40 -28.46 -8.41 -0.50
N THR A 41 -28.56 -7.26 0.16
CA THR A 41 -28.41 -5.94 -0.47
C THR A 41 -27.01 -5.74 -1.02
N GLN A 42 -25.98 -6.12 -0.26
CA GLN A 42 -24.58 -6.04 -0.73
C GLN A 42 -24.35 -6.93 -1.96
N LEU A 43 -24.88 -8.15 -1.95
CA LEU A 43 -24.78 -9.06 -3.09
C LEU A 43 -25.44 -8.48 -4.35
N GLN A 44 -26.58 -7.84 -4.20
CA GLN A 44 -27.27 -7.17 -5.31
C GLN A 44 -26.44 -6.01 -5.88
N THR A 45 -25.84 -5.20 -5.01
CA THR A 45 -24.94 -4.10 -5.43
C THR A 45 -23.72 -4.62 -6.17
N ILE A 46 -23.09 -5.68 -5.68
CA ILE A 46 -21.94 -6.31 -6.34
C ILE A 46 -22.33 -6.85 -7.72
N THR A 47 -23.48 -7.50 -7.82
CA THR A 47 -23.99 -8.06 -9.08
C THR A 47 -24.25 -6.95 -10.10
N GLN A 48 -24.81 -5.82 -9.69
CA GLN A 48 -25.00 -4.66 -10.56
C GLN A 48 -23.67 -4.06 -11.03
N SER A 49 -22.72 -3.89 -10.12
CA SER A 49 -21.38 -3.38 -10.47
C SER A 49 -20.64 -4.31 -11.43
N LEU A 50 -20.77 -5.62 -11.27
CA LEU A 50 -20.22 -6.62 -12.18
C LEU A 50 -20.82 -6.49 -13.58
N GLY A 51 -22.13 -6.27 -13.69
CA GLY A 51 -22.82 -6.03 -14.95
C GLY A 51 -22.30 -4.80 -15.69
N VAL A 52 -22.07 -3.70 -14.96
CA VAL A 52 -21.50 -2.46 -15.52
C VAL A 52 -20.09 -2.72 -16.03
N LEU A 53 -19.24 -3.35 -15.25
CA LEU A 53 -17.86 -3.69 -15.66
C LEU A 53 -17.81 -4.61 -16.87
N GLN A 54 -18.73 -5.55 -16.97
CA GLN A 54 -18.84 -6.42 -18.16
C GLN A 54 -19.22 -5.63 -19.43
N ALA A 55 -20.14 -4.67 -19.30
CA ALA A 55 -20.53 -3.80 -20.42
C ALA A 55 -19.38 -2.88 -20.85
N GLU A 56 -18.66 -2.30 -19.90
CA GLU A 56 -17.46 -1.49 -20.19
C GLU A 56 -16.36 -2.32 -20.91
N ASN A 57 -16.10 -3.54 -20.43
CA ASN A 57 -15.16 -4.44 -21.08
C ASN A 57 -15.56 -4.80 -22.52
N ALA A 58 -16.85 -5.01 -22.76
CA ALA A 58 -17.34 -5.24 -24.13
C ALA A 58 -17.10 -4.01 -25.03
N THR A 59 -17.39 -2.82 -24.54
CA THR A 59 -17.12 -1.56 -25.24
C THR A 59 -15.64 -1.35 -25.54
N LEU A 60 -14.78 -1.64 -24.56
CA LEU A 60 -13.31 -1.54 -24.73
C LEU A 60 -12.80 -2.52 -25.79
N LYS A 61 -13.30 -3.75 -25.81
CA LYS A 61 -12.95 -4.74 -26.84
C LYS A 61 -13.36 -4.29 -28.24
N GLU A 62 -14.55 -3.70 -28.38
CA GLU A 62 -15.00 -3.16 -29.65
C GLU A 62 -14.13 -2.00 -30.15
N ARG A 63 -13.75 -1.09 -29.22
CA ARG A 63 -12.84 0.03 -29.53
C ARG A 63 -11.45 -0.48 -29.93
N LEU A 64 -10.94 -1.51 -29.26
CA LEU A 64 -9.66 -2.15 -29.60
C LEU A 64 -9.72 -2.73 -31.05
N ALA A 65 -10.75 -3.48 -31.36
CA ALA A 65 -10.92 -4.05 -32.71
C ALA A 65 -10.99 -2.96 -33.80
N LYS A 66 -11.67 -1.83 -33.51
CA LYS A 66 -11.70 -0.68 -34.45
C LYS A 66 -10.32 -0.03 -34.62
N LEU A 67 -9.54 0.08 -33.55
CA LEU A 67 -8.18 0.62 -33.61
C LEU A 67 -7.24 -0.29 -34.39
N GLU A 68 -7.35 -1.60 -34.20
CA GLU A 68 -6.59 -2.60 -34.95
C GLU A 68 -6.92 -2.55 -36.46
N ALA A 69 -8.21 -2.48 -36.81
CA ALA A 69 -8.64 -2.34 -38.20
C ALA A 69 -8.15 -1.03 -38.85
N ASN A 70 -8.16 0.08 -38.10
CA ASN A 70 -7.62 1.37 -38.58
C ASN A 70 -6.10 1.30 -38.77
N LEU A 71 -5.38 0.63 -37.85
CA LEU A 71 -3.93 0.44 -37.96
C LEU A 71 -3.57 -0.39 -39.22
N ASP A 72 -4.31 -1.45 -39.46
CA ASP A 72 -4.12 -2.27 -40.67
C ASP A 72 -4.46 -1.49 -41.95
N SER A 73 -5.49 -0.67 -41.93
CA SER A 73 -5.83 0.23 -43.04
C SER A 73 -4.71 1.25 -43.34
N LEU A 74 -4.14 1.85 -42.29
CA LEU A 74 -3.00 2.78 -42.38
C LEU A 74 -1.72 2.05 -42.90
N ARG A 75 -1.50 0.83 -42.46
CA ARG A 75 -0.42 -0.01 -42.99
C ARG A 75 -0.57 -0.30 -44.50
N LEU A 76 -1.77 -0.56 -44.94
CA LEU A 76 -2.04 -0.81 -46.35
C LEU A 76 -1.95 0.46 -47.23
N GLN A 77 -2.26 1.63 -46.67
CA GLN A 77 -2.14 2.93 -47.35
C GLN A 77 -0.71 3.50 -47.35
N GLY A 78 0.13 3.09 -46.39
CA GLY A 78 1.50 3.62 -46.21
C GLY A 78 2.59 2.84 -46.98
N ILE A 79 2.26 1.77 -47.73
CA ILE A 79 3.25 0.95 -48.44
C ILE A 79 3.20 1.24 -49.91
N GLY A 80 3.42 2.49 -50.29
CA GLY A 80 3.77 2.90 -51.63
C GLY A 80 5.03 3.76 -51.58
N ALA A 81 6.19 3.14 -51.76
CA ALA A 81 7.50 3.74 -51.99
C ALA A 81 8.15 4.48 -50.77
N VAL A 82 8.87 3.73 -49.94
CA VAL A 82 10.13 4.24 -49.35
C VAL A 82 11.17 3.13 -49.43
N GLN A 83 12.29 3.49 -50.06
CA GLN A 83 13.46 2.63 -50.22
C GLN A 83 14.06 2.20 -48.87
N THR A 84 14.51 0.96 -48.89
CA THR A 84 15.30 0.29 -47.86
C THR A 84 16.46 1.14 -47.32
N SER A 85 16.25 1.70 -46.15
CA SER A 85 17.29 1.80 -45.16
C SER A 85 16.86 0.85 -44.02
N GLU A 86 17.77 0.03 -43.55
CA GLU A 86 17.57 -0.91 -42.45
C GLU A 86 17.21 -0.19 -41.16
N ASN A 87 15.99 0.32 -41.10
CA ASN A 87 15.37 0.71 -39.85
C ASN A 87 14.50 -0.45 -39.37
N LYS A 88 15.06 -1.24 -38.46
CA LYS A 88 14.31 -2.15 -37.60
C LYS A 88 13.02 -1.42 -37.17
N PRO A 89 11.82 -1.97 -37.44
CA PRO A 89 10.60 -1.29 -37.04
C PRO A 89 10.70 -0.93 -35.54
N ALA A 90 10.42 0.32 -35.21
CA ALA A 90 10.39 0.75 -33.84
C ALA A 90 9.38 -0.15 -33.13
N THR A 91 9.88 -1.18 -32.49
CA THR A 91 9.08 -2.09 -31.67
C THR A 91 8.46 -1.20 -30.60
N LEU A 92 7.13 -1.09 -30.57
CA LEU A 92 6.43 -0.44 -29.48
C LEU A 92 6.90 -1.11 -28.20
N LEU A 93 7.76 -0.42 -27.44
CA LEU A 93 8.27 -0.90 -26.17
C LEU A 93 7.07 -1.20 -25.28
N THR A 94 7.04 -2.39 -24.72
CA THR A 94 6.06 -2.72 -23.69
C THR A 94 6.27 -1.82 -22.47
N ALA A 95 5.27 -1.73 -21.59
CA ALA A 95 5.45 -1.00 -20.32
C ALA A 95 6.64 -1.56 -19.52
N LEU A 96 6.81 -2.87 -19.55
CA LEU A 96 7.94 -3.55 -18.89
C LEU A 96 9.29 -3.14 -19.50
N ASP A 97 9.41 -3.16 -20.84
CA ASP A 97 10.65 -2.73 -21.51
C ASP A 97 11.02 -1.30 -21.16
N SER A 98 10.03 -0.40 -21.12
CA SER A 98 10.23 1.00 -20.76
C SER A 98 10.67 1.18 -19.31
N VAL A 99 10.10 0.41 -18.39
CA VAL A 99 10.49 0.40 -16.96
C VAL A 99 11.90 -0.15 -16.80
N GLN A 100 12.21 -1.27 -17.46
CA GLN A 100 13.54 -1.87 -17.43
C GLN A 100 14.61 -0.93 -18.00
N ALA A 101 14.29 -0.19 -19.07
CA ALA A 101 15.21 0.79 -19.67
C ALA A 101 15.53 1.91 -18.71
N VAL A 102 14.55 2.50 -18.03
CA VAL A 102 14.75 3.56 -17.03
C VAL A 102 15.54 3.04 -15.83
N ARG A 103 15.17 1.87 -15.31
CA ARG A 103 15.88 1.24 -14.19
C ARG A 103 17.32 0.94 -14.54
N LEU A 104 17.57 0.38 -15.72
CA LEU A 104 18.93 0.07 -16.19
C LEU A 104 19.77 1.34 -16.35
N ALA A 105 19.19 2.40 -16.90
CA ALA A 105 19.87 3.69 -17.03
C ALA A 105 20.24 4.28 -15.67
N TYR A 106 19.31 4.23 -14.71
CA TYR A 106 19.56 4.63 -13.32
C TYR A 106 20.71 3.83 -12.68
N LEU A 107 20.66 2.50 -12.76
CA LEU A 107 21.64 1.62 -12.12
C LEU A 107 23.03 1.66 -12.78
N LYS A 108 23.11 1.99 -14.07
CA LYS A 108 24.38 2.14 -14.81
C LYS A 108 24.97 3.55 -14.72
N SER A 109 24.27 4.50 -14.13
CA SER A 109 24.78 5.86 -13.96
C SER A 109 26.09 5.86 -13.18
N ALA A 110 27.05 6.67 -13.62
CA ALA A 110 28.38 6.70 -13.02
C ALA A 110 28.39 7.24 -11.58
N ASN A 111 27.38 8.04 -11.23
CA ASN A 111 27.26 8.67 -9.93
C ASN A 111 25.80 9.02 -9.62
N PRO A 112 25.47 9.38 -8.35
CA PRO A 112 24.11 9.77 -7.95
C PRO A 112 23.57 11.01 -8.68
N GLU A 113 24.42 11.92 -9.12
CA GLU A 113 24.01 13.10 -9.88
C GLU A 113 23.42 12.71 -11.24
N GLU A 114 24.11 11.85 -11.97
CA GLU A 114 23.62 11.30 -13.24
C GLU A 114 22.36 10.47 -13.03
N ALA A 115 22.32 9.62 -12.01
CA ALA A 115 21.17 8.80 -11.67
C ALA A 115 19.92 9.63 -11.34
N SER A 116 20.09 10.81 -10.79
CA SER A 116 18.98 11.70 -10.41
C SER A 116 18.07 12.11 -11.58
N GLN A 117 18.53 12.01 -12.82
CA GLN A 117 17.71 12.31 -14.00
C GLN A 117 16.55 11.33 -14.20
N TYR A 118 16.63 10.15 -13.61
CA TYR A 118 15.65 9.07 -13.74
C TYR A 118 14.66 9.00 -12.58
N VAL A 119 14.76 9.89 -11.59
CA VAL A 119 13.88 9.87 -10.41
C VAL A 119 12.75 10.89 -10.52
N MET A 120 11.73 10.70 -9.68
CA MET A 120 10.67 11.67 -9.48
C MET A 120 11.20 12.92 -8.77
N ASP A 121 10.60 14.08 -9.04
CA ASP A 121 10.90 15.36 -8.36
C ASP A 121 12.40 15.69 -8.32
N VAL A 122 13.06 15.60 -9.45
CA VAL A 122 14.53 15.72 -9.59
C VAL A 122 15.10 16.91 -8.79
N GLU A 123 14.49 18.08 -8.90
CA GLU A 123 14.96 19.30 -8.22
C GLU A 123 15.01 19.16 -6.69
N ARG A 124 14.03 18.47 -6.14
CA ARG A 124 13.93 18.22 -4.69
C ARG A 124 14.77 17.02 -4.27
N VAL A 125 14.77 15.96 -5.06
CA VAL A 125 15.36 14.65 -4.69
C VAL A 125 16.86 14.61 -4.93
N LYS A 126 17.38 15.24 -5.99
CA LYS A 126 18.82 15.25 -6.33
C LYS A 126 19.71 15.63 -5.13
N PRO A 127 19.49 16.77 -4.42
CA PRO A 127 20.33 17.11 -3.28
C PRO A 127 20.23 16.08 -2.13
N LEU A 128 19.09 15.42 -1.96
CA LEU A 128 18.92 14.36 -0.96
C LEU A 128 19.73 13.12 -1.34
N MET A 129 19.70 12.72 -2.61
CA MET A 129 20.49 11.60 -3.15
C MET A 129 21.99 11.86 -2.97
N MET A 130 22.46 13.04 -3.35
CA MET A 130 23.87 13.41 -3.23
C MET A 130 24.34 13.28 -1.79
N LYS A 131 23.55 13.79 -0.83
CA LYS A 131 23.87 13.68 0.60
C LYS A 131 23.85 12.23 1.08
N TYR A 132 22.79 11.49 0.75
CA TYR A 132 22.60 10.12 1.19
C TYR A 132 23.75 9.19 0.77
N TYR A 133 24.14 9.25 -0.51
CA TYR A 133 25.21 8.40 -1.02
C TYR A 133 26.60 8.87 -0.60
N ALA A 134 26.80 10.17 -0.36
CA ALA A 134 28.04 10.68 0.23
C ALA A 134 28.25 10.19 1.67
N GLU A 135 27.18 10.06 2.45
CA GLU A 135 27.25 9.55 3.83
C GLU A 135 27.46 8.04 3.90
N LYS A 136 26.99 7.30 2.90
CA LYS A 136 27.07 5.84 2.88
C LYS A 136 28.28 5.29 2.13
N GLU A 137 28.88 6.08 1.25
CA GLU A 137 29.99 5.70 0.37
C GLU A 137 29.68 4.42 -0.46
N ASP A 138 28.40 4.20 -0.84
CA ASP A 138 27.93 2.94 -1.40
C ASP A 138 27.39 3.02 -2.83
N TRP A 139 27.66 4.11 -3.55
CA TRP A 139 27.26 4.18 -4.95
C TRP A 139 28.20 3.35 -5.83
N THR A 140 27.65 2.26 -6.38
CA THR A 140 28.36 1.41 -7.33
C THR A 140 27.46 1.19 -8.55
N PRO A 141 27.88 1.62 -9.75
CA PRO A 141 27.15 1.33 -10.98
C PRO A 141 27.04 -0.20 -11.20
N LEU A 142 25.86 -0.64 -11.63
CA LEU A 142 25.61 -2.04 -11.94
C LEU A 142 25.81 -2.32 -13.44
N GLU A 143 26.52 -3.39 -13.76
CA GLU A 143 26.84 -3.76 -15.15
C GLU A 143 25.93 -4.89 -15.70
N TYR A 144 25.12 -5.52 -14.89
CA TYR A 144 24.32 -6.66 -15.32
C TYR A 144 22.92 -6.27 -15.83
N ALA A 145 22.44 -7.05 -16.79
CA ALA A 145 21.08 -6.92 -17.30
C ALA A 145 20.11 -7.73 -16.42
N PHE A 146 18.87 -7.25 -16.36
CA PHE A 146 17.78 -7.95 -15.67
C PHE A 146 17.40 -9.26 -16.39
N GLY A 147 16.99 -10.26 -15.60
CA GLY A 147 16.50 -11.52 -16.15
C GLY A 147 15.18 -11.37 -16.92
N PRO A 148 14.89 -12.27 -17.86
CA PRO A 148 13.68 -12.23 -18.67
C PRO A 148 12.39 -12.52 -17.90
N GLU A 149 12.47 -12.90 -16.64
CA GLU A 149 11.33 -13.33 -15.82
C GLU A 149 10.73 -12.24 -14.94
N GLU A 150 11.27 -11.01 -14.97
CA GLU A 150 10.76 -9.91 -14.16
C GLU A 150 9.35 -9.49 -14.60
N LYS A 151 8.44 -9.45 -13.63
CA LYS A 151 7.06 -9.01 -13.85
C LYS A 151 6.85 -7.63 -13.25
N LEU A 152 6.18 -6.79 -14.02
CA LEU A 152 5.74 -5.50 -13.56
C LEU A 152 4.37 -5.63 -12.87
N VAL A 153 4.32 -5.32 -11.58
CA VAL A 153 3.10 -5.36 -10.78
C VAL A 153 2.58 -3.93 -10.59
N CYS A 154 1.36 -3.68 -11.05
CA CYS A 154 0.66 -2.43 -10.76
C CYS A 154 0.12 -2.48 -9.32
N ILE A 155 0.60 -1.58 -8.46
CA ILE A 155 0.18 -1.50 -7.04
C ILE A 155 -0.99 -0.52 -6.86
N ARG A 156 -0.96 0.57 -7.61
CA ARG A 156 -1.96 1.65 -7.64
C ARG A 156 -1.96 2.27 -9.06
N PRO A 157 -2.94 3.07 -9.45
CA PRO A 157 -2.87 3.80 -10.70
C PRO A 157 -1.55 4.55 -10.85
N ASN A 158 -0.84 4.32 -11.94
CA ASN A 158 0.48 4.90 -12.28
C ASN A 158 1.65 4.51 -11.36
N VAL A 159 1.46 3.66 -10.34
CA VAL A 159 2.52 3.17 -9.44
C VAL A 159 2.75 1.70 -9.68
N TYR A 160 3.97 1.35 -10.02
CA TYR A 160 4.38 0.00 -10.35
C TYR A 160 5.53 -0.44 -9.46
N LYS A 161 5.68 -1.75 -9.32
CA LYS A 161 6.79 -2.40 -8.64
C LYS A 161 7.25 -3.58 -9.49
N LEU A 162 8.54 -3.82 -9.58
CA LEU A 162 9.05 -5.07 -10.12
C LEU A 162 8.93 -6.18 -9.07
N GLU A 163 8.43 -7.34 -9.48
CA GLU A 163 8.28 -8.49 -8.60
C GLU A 163 9.64 -8.92 -8.06
N GLY A 164 9.73 -9.12 -6.74
CA GLY A 164 10.99 -9.48 -6.06
C GLY A 164 11.89 -8.29 -5.68
N TRP A 165 11.56 -7.06 -6.08
CA TRP A 165 12.34 -5.86 -5.79
C TRP A 165 11.50 -4.83 -5.04
N ASP A 166 12.11 -4.07 -4.15
CA ASP A 166 11.44 -2.95 -3.44
C ASP A 166 11.61 -1.62 -4.17
N GLU A 167 11.66 -1.67 -5.50
CA GLU A 167 11.75 -0.50 -6.35
C GLU A 167 10.38 -0.03 -6.83
N PHE A 168 10.07 1.23 -6.57
CA PHE A 168 8.81 1.85 -6.97
C PHE A 168 9.01 2.70 -8.23
N ILE A 169 8.20 2.43 -9.24
CA ILE A 169 8.27 3.09 -10.55
C ILE A 169 6.97 3.83 -10.78
N ILE A 170 7.08 5.10 -11.11
CA ILE A 170 5.94 5.99 -11.35
C ILE A 170 5.81 6.24 -12.85
N LYS A 171 4.61 6.06 -13.39
CA LYS A 171 4.29 6.45 -14.75
C LYS A 171 3.90 7.93 -14.78
N THR A 172 4.63 8.71 -15.55
CA THR A 172 4.36 10.14 -15.80
C THR A 172 3.98 10.36 -17.26
N PRO A 173 3.50 11.55 -17.65
CA PRO A 173 3.27 11.88 -19.06
C PRO A 173 4.54 11.76 -19.92
N GLU A 174 5.71 12.00 -19.35
CA GLU A 174 7.03 11.97 -20.03
C GLU A 174 7.64 10.56 -20.04
N GLY A 175 6.99 9.56 -19.42
CA GLY A 175 7.50 8.19 -19.33
C GLY A 175 7.50 7.66 -17.91
N TYR A 176 8.48 6.81 -17.60
CA TYR A 176 8.60 6.22 -16.26
C TYR A 176 9.73 6.89 -15.47
N LYS A 177 9.53 7.01 -14.17
CA LYS A 177 10.50 7.58 -13.21
C LYS A 177 10.55 6.71 -11.96
N ILE A 178 11.69 6.68 -11.31
CA ILE A 178 11.88 5.94 -10.05
C ILE A 178 11.45 6.82 -8.87
N ASP A 179 10.63 6.29 -7.97
CA ASP A 179 10.44 6.87 -6.64
C ASP A 179 11.63 6.49 -5.76
N TRP A 180 12.67 7.30 -5.83
CA TRP A 180 13.91 7.04 -5.10
C TRP A 180 13.71 6.97 -3.59
N GLU A 181 12.95 7.91 -3.02
CA GLU A 181 12.70 7.92 -1.57
C GLU A 181 11.99 6.66 -1.11
N GLY A 182 11.00 6.20 -1.90
CA GLY A 182 10.30 4.94 -1.67
C GLY A 182 11.20 3.73 -1.84
N THR A 183 12.05 3.74 -2.86
CA THR A 183 12.96 2.63 -3.18
C THR A 183 14.02 2.41 -2.11
N VAL A 184 14.64 3.48 -1.59
CA VAL A 184 15.69 3.36 -0.55
C VAL A 184 15.14 3.43 0.88
N GLY A 185 13.82 3.59 1.06
CA GLY A 185 13.22 3.81 2.38
C GLY A 185 13.76 5.07 3.06
N TYR A 186 13.95 6.16 2.29
CA TYR A 186 14.61 7.36 2.76
C TYR A 186 13.92 7.96 3.98
N LYS A 187 14.70 8.16 5.05
CA LYS A 187 14.27 8.80 6.30
C LYS A 187 15.01 10.13 6.45
N PRO A 188 14.32 11.29 6.34
CA PRO A 188 14.96 12.59 6.39
C PRO A 188 15.48 12.99 7.78
N TYR A 189 15.08 12.24 8.81
CA TYR A 189 15.42 12.53 10.20
C TYR A 189 15.91 11.28 10.91
N THR A 190 16.96 11.42 11.72
CA THR A 190 17.36 10.41 12.69
C THR A 190 16.42 10.44 13.91
N GLU A 191 16.36 9.33 14.64
CA GLU A 191 15.57 9.26 15.87
C GLU A 191 15.97 10.34 16.90
N ALA A 192 17.27 10.59 17.04
CA ALA A 192 17.79 11.65 17.91
C ALA A 192 17.31 13.06 17.49
N GLN A 193 17.28 13.34 16.18
CA GLN A 193 16.76 14.62 15.67
C GLN A 193 15.26 14.79 15.93
N MET A 194 14.51 13.70 15.83
CA MET A 194 13.07 13.71 16.14
C MET A 194 12.81 13.91 17.64
N LYS A 195 13.57 13.23 18.51
CA LYS A 195 13.51 13.39 19.97
C LYS A 195 13.87 14.80 20.45
N ALA A 196 14.77 15.46 19.73
CA ALA A 196 15.14 16.86 20.03
C ALA A 196 14.05 17.89 19.68
N GLN A 197 12.98 17.47 18.98
CA GLN A 197 11.88 18.35 18.56
C GLN A 197 10.54 17.76 19.02
N PRO A 198 10.26 17.73 20.34
CA PRO A 198 9.06 17.10 20.87
C PRO A 198 7.79 17.75 20.33
N ASN A 199 6.76 16.93 20.15
CA ASN A 199 5.46 17.30 19.58
C ASN A 199 5.46 17.73 18.10
N LYS A 200 6.59 17.89 17.45
CA LYS A 200 6.65 18.04 15.99
C LYS A 200 6.26 16.72 15.33
N VAL A 201 5.45 16.83 14.27
CA VAL A 201 5.04 15.68 13.46
C VAL A 201 6.07 15.43 12.38
N PHE A 202 6.48 14.18 12.26
CA PHE A 202 7.44 13.70 11.26
C PHE A 202 6.78 12.62 10.42
N GLU A 203 6.98 12.67 9.11
CA GLU A 203 6.60 11.60 8.19
C GLU A 203 7.76 10.63 8.04
N LEU A 204 7.48 9.36 8.18
CA LEU A 204 8.47 8.28 8.15
C LEU A 204 8.04 7.15 7.22
N ARG A 205 9.00 6.62 6.49
CA ARG A 205 8.92 5.32 5.84
C ARG A 205 9.38 4.27 6.83
N VAL A 206 8.51 3.36 7.18
CA VAL A 206 8.73 2.36 8.22
C VAL A 206 8.59 0.94 7.68
N ASP A 207 9.36 0.02 8.21
CA ASP A 207 9.14 -1.42 8.10
C ASP A 207 8.61 -1.91 9.44
N ILE A 208 7.28 -1.94 9.58
CA ILE A 208 6.58 -1.95 10.85
C ILE A 208 5.83 -3.27 11.08
N ARG A 209 5.85 -3.73 12.32
CA ARG A 209 5.02 -4.83 12.81
C ARG A 209 4.32 -4.43 14.11
N LYS A 210 3.22 -5.11 14.41
CA LYS A 210 2.56 -4.99 15.71
C LYS A 210 3.31 -5.77 16.77
N ASP A 211 3.53 -5.14 17.92
CA ASP A 211 4.10 -5.79 19.09
C ASP A 211 2.97 -6.19 20.04
N PHE A 212 2.65 -7.48 20.05
CA PHE A 212 1.55 -8.00 20.85
C PHE A 212 1.83 -8.04 22.34
N ASP A 213 3.09 -8.06 22.75
CA ASP A 213 3.49 -8.12 24.18
C ASP A 213 3.19 -6.82 24.89
N TYR A 214 3.13 -5.69 24.17
CA TYR A 214 2.88 -4.36 24.71
C TYR A 214 1.49 -3.79 24.39
N VAL A 215 0.55 -4.64 23.94
CA VAL A 215 -0.83 -4.25 23.70
C VAL A 215 -1.62 -4.34 25.00
N ASN A 216 -2.23 -3.24 25.41
CA ASN A 216 -3.16 -3.19 26.56
C ASN A 216 -4.55 -2.70 26.10
N ASN A 217 -5.46 -2.46 27.06
CA ASN A 217 -6.82 -2.01 26.74
C ASN A 217 -6.91 -0.65 26.06
N THR A 218 -5.89 0.21 26.20
CA THR A 218 -5.88 1.60 25.73
C THR A 218 -4.94 1.83 24.56
N TRP A 219 -3.80 1.13 24.51
CA TRP A 219 -2.71 1.37 23.58
C TRP A 219 -2.41 0.13 22.73
N VAL A 220 -1.95 0.40 21.52
CA VAL A 220 -1.29 -0.56 20.63
C VAL A 220 0.16 -0.12 20.47
N CYS A 221 1.07 -1.09 20.44
CA CYS A 221 2.48 -0.87 20.22
C CYS A 221 2.89 -1.41 18.85
N TYR A 222 3.76 -0.67 18.20
CA TYR A 222 4.37 -1.07 16.92
C TYR A 222 5.90 -0.93 17.01
N GLN A 223 6.59 -1.86 16.37
CA GLN A 223 8.04 -1.83 16.21
C GLN A 223 8.40 -1.57 14.76
N ASP A 224 9.25 -0.57 14.51
CA ASP A 224 9.91 -0.37 13.20
C ASP A 224 11.29 -1.05 13.23
N LEU A 225 11.66 -1.69 12.13
CA LEU A 225 12.94 -2.41 11.99
C LEU A 225 14.16 -1.50 12.20
N TYR A 226 14.02 -0.22 11.91
CA TYR A 226 15.13 0.74 11.87
C TYR A 226 15.07 1.80 12.98
N MET A 227 14.21 1.61 13.97
CA MET A 227 14.09 2.50 15.13
C MET A 227 14.32 1.71 16.43
N ASP A 228 15.05 2.31 17.36
CA ASP A 228 15.27 1.74 18.69
C ASP A 228 14.05 1.90 19.59
N SER A 229 13.26 2.96 19.35
CA SER A 229 12.08 3.27 20.16
C SER A 229 10.80 2.76 19.50
N ASN A 230 9.93 2.20 20.33
CA ASN A 230 8.61 1.76 19.91
C ASN A 230 7.68 2.93 19.56
N ILE A 231 6.72 2.65 18.69
CA ILE A 231 5.66 3.58 18.29
C ILE A 231 4.36 3.14 18.96
N TYR A 232 3.75 4.01 19.73
CA TYR A 232 2.49 3.75 20.41
C TYR A 232 1.34 4.48 19.75
N ALA A 233 0.16 3.88 19.77
CA ALA A 233 -1.05 4.50 19.29
C ALA A 233 -2.22 4.20 20.23
N LYS A 234 -3.06 5.21 20.52
CA LYS A 234 -4.32 4.98 21.22
C LYS A 234 -5.24 4.14 20.35
N LYS A 235 -5.90 3.14 20.91
CA LYS A 235 -6.89 2.32 20.19
C LYS A 235 -8.05 3.14 19.61
N THR A 236 -8.30 4.33 20.17
CA THR A 236 -9.28 5.28 19.64
C THR A 236 -8.80 6.07 18.43
N ASN A 237 -7.51 5.99 18.07
CA ASN A 237 -6.98 6.64 16.87
C ASN A 237 -7.52 5.90 15.63
N PRO A 238 -8.25 6.59 14.71
CA PRO A 238 -8.87 5.94 13.54
C PRO A 238 -7.85 5.32 12.57
N HIS A 239 -6.60 5.76 12.62
CA HIS A 239 -5.52 5.22 11.79
C HIS A 239 -5.03 3.84 12.26
N VAL A 240 -5.24 3.48 13.53
CA VAL A 240 -4.88 2.16 14.07
C VAL A 240 -5.63 1.04 13.35
N VAL A 241 -6.93 1.21 13.11
CA VAL A 241 -7.74 0.18 12.43
C VAL A 241 -7.22 -0.08 11.01
N LYS A 242 -6.84 0.98 10.29
CA LYS A 242 -6.29 0.87 8.93
C LYS A 242 -4.91 0.21 8.94
N LEU A 243 -4.04 0.64 9.85
CA LEU A 243 -2.69 0.10 9.98
C LEU A 243 -2.70 -1.35 10.42
N ASP A 244 -3.52 -1.71 11.42
CA ASP A 244 -3.68 -3.09 11.88
C ASP A 244 -4.17 -4.01 10.77
N LYS A 245 -5.13 -3.55 9.96
CA LYS A 245 -5.62 -4.31 8.80
C LYS A 245 -4.53 -4.51 7.74
N TRP A 246 -3.66 -3.54 7.53
CA TRP A 246 -2.56 -3.64 6.58
C TRP A 246 -1.47 -4.58 7.06
N ILE A 247 -1.05 -4.44 8.33
CA ILE A 247 0.02 -5.25 8.92
C ILE A 247 -0.45 -6.70 9.13
N GLU A 248 -1.71 -6.89 9.54
CA GLU A 248 -2.24 -8.19 9.99
C GLU A 248 -1.33 -8.82 11.05
N GLN A 249 -0.66 -9.94 10.72
CA GLN A 249 0.28 -10.62 11.61
C GLN A 249 1.73 -10.51 11.11
N ASP A 250 1.95 -9.88 9.97
CA ASP A 250 3.23 -9.79 9.31
C ASP A 250 3.88 -8.41 9.47
N ARG A 251 5.16 -8.35 9.20
CA ARG A 251 5.89 -7.10 9.02
C ARG A 251 5.57 -6.52 7.64
N LYS A 252 5.25 -5.22 7.58
CA LYS A 252 4.90 -4.52 6.33
C LYS A 252 5.54 -3.14 6.26
N THR A 253 5.86 -2.73 5.05
CA THR A 253 6.31 -1.36 4.77
C THR A 253 5.12 -0.41 4.71
N ALA A 254 5.27 0.79 5.29
CA ALA A 254 4.24 1.82 5.35
C ALA A 254 4.84 3.22 5.40
N ILE A 255 4.05 4.24 5.07
CA ILE A 255 4.32 5.63 5.43
C ILE A 255 3.39 6.01 6.58
N ILE A 256 3.97 6.50 7.66
CA ILE A 256 3.23 6.96 8.85
C ILE A 256 3.72 8.35 9.27
N LYS A 257 2.89 9.05 10.03
CA LYS A 257 3.32 10.25 10.75
C LYS A 257 3.36 9.96 12.25
N VAL A 258 4.44 10.37 12.86
CA VAL A 258 4.68 10.21 14.29
C VAL A 258 5.12 11.53 14.92
N LYS A 259 4.98 11.63 16.23
CA LYS A 259 5.56 12.69 17.03
C LYS A 259 6.24 12.09 18.26
N TRP A 260 7.31 12.72 18.74
CA TRP A 260 7.92 12.35 20.00
C TRP A 260 7.14 12.94 21.18
N VAL A 261 6.76 12.12 22.15
CA VAL A 261 6.12 12.53 23.40
C VAL A 261 7.12 12.33 24.52
N PRO A 262 7.70 13.42 25.09
CA PRO A 262 8.59 13.34 26.22
C PRO A 262 7.80 13.13 27.51
N GLY A 263 8.44 12.74 28.61
CA GLY A 263 7.83 12.60 29.93
C GLY A 263 8.33 11.38 30.68
N ASN A 264 7.50 10.89 31.62
CA ASN A 264 7.85 9.73 32.45
C ASN A 264 7.87 8.41 31.65
N ASP A 265 7.15 8.36 30.55
CA ASP A 265 7.12 7.22 29.61
C ASP A 265 7.34 7.76 28.17
N PRO A 266 8.59 8.10 27.83
CA PRO A 266 8.90 8.73 26.56
C PRO A 266 8.77 7.75 25.40
N HIS A 267 8.01 8.15 24.36
CA HIS A 267 7.71 7.29 23.22
C HIS A 267 7.39 8.08 21.94
N PHE A 268 7.40 7.40 20.81
CA PHE A 268 6.77 7.92 19.61
C PHE A 268 5.28 7.61 19.61
N GLU A 269 4.44 8.61 19.33
CA GLU A 269 3.00 8.46 19.20
C GLU A 269 2.63 8.49 17.70
N LEU A 270 1.88 7.50 17.23
CA LEU A 270 1.32 7.47 15.90
C LEU A 270 0.26 8.57 15.74
N VAL A 271 0.49 9.48 14.81
CA VAL A 271 -0.43 10.55 14.45
C VAL A 271 -1.34 10.13 13.31
N GLU A 272 -0.75 9.58 12.23
CA GLU A 272 -1.46 9.24 11.00
C GLU A 272 -0.84 8.01 10.32
N PHE A 273 -1.67 7.15 9.75
CA PHE A 273 -1.28 6.18 8.74
C PHE A 273 -1.55 6.82 7.37
N VAL A 274 -0.50 7.14 6.63
CA VAL A 274 -0.58 7.85 5.35
C VAL A 274 -0.94 6.88 4.24
N CYS A 275 -0.11 5.86 4.04
CA CYS A 275 -0.37 4.84 3.01
C CYS A 275 0.42 3.56 3.27
N GLU A 276 -0.05 2.52 2.60
CA GLU A 276 0.62 1.24 2.47
C GLU A 276 1.90 1.40 1.64
N ARG A 277 2.96 0.66 2.02
CA ARG A 277 4.27 0.68 1.37
C ARG A 277 4.98 2.03 1.49
N TRP A 278 6.14 2.16 0.87
CA TRP A 278 7.00 3.33 1.01
C TRP A 278 6.82 4.41 -0.07
N SER A 279 5.89 4.23 -0.99
CA SER A 279 5.58 5.21 -2.03
C SER A 279 4.22 5.87 -1.79
N ASN A 280 4.15 7.17 -1.85
CA ASN A 280 2.93 7.97 -1.69
C ASN A 280 2.44 8.64 -3.00
N TYR A 281 3.01 8.27 -4.15
CA TYR A 281 2.60 8.69 -5.47
C TYR A 281 1.32 8.00 -5.96
#